data_efc32d77181a2425a78e81c063ce27c8
#
_entry.id   efc32d77181a2425a78e81c063ce27c8
#
_cell.length_a   1.000
_cell.length_b   1.000
_cell.length_c   1.000
_cell.angle_alpha   90.00
_cell.angle_beta   90.00
_cell.angle_gamma   90.00
#
_symmetry.space_group_name_H-M   'P 1'
#
loop_
_entity.id
_entity.type
_entity.pdbx_description
1 polymer ?
#
loop_
_entity_poly.entity_id
_entity_poly.type
_entity_poly.pdbx_seq_one_letter_code
_entity_poly.pdbx_strand_id
1 'polypeptide(L)'
;MKIKFLAAAITLLLLLAGPGHAQIYDTNNDEVHTFAGFGLPACVDGQGVFSAFSSPSQIVADTAGNLYVVDNGNARIRKVAPDATVTTLVGGGTYLEGFGTNVSLAWSTPGALAIDHANQLWLVMGGSYGSYSYLLSIGTNGYVTLRNGGLTNLTATSSLCFDSANNLYYSGGNRIYRYNPASGLVQAFAGNGVAGNFDGQGAVFTAFYNPAALASDQADNLYVWDSGNGTVRRIDQGQNVSTLAGLPGAYETTDGQGTNATFAAGINALFTDRAGNLYLVSGSCVRKMDAQTNVVTLAGTFYQVAFADGPGYLARFYNAEGGCFSQGQIFVADTSNNRIRSISLNATAQVVSPAALQLNTYPGLQITGTVGRTYQIQASPDLNAWAPVTSLLLTSSPFLWIDQNPVSGAKYYRAVLLP
;
A
#
# COMPACT_ATOMS: atom_id res chain seq x y z
N MET A 1 49.11 -11.56 13.91
CA MET A 1 47.93 -10.80 14.36
C MET A 1 46.77 -11.77 14.44
N LYS A 2 46.38 -12.19 15.67
CA LYS A 2 45.30 -13.19 15.86
C LYS A 2 43.96 -12.53 15.56
N ILE A 3 43.32 -12.89 14.47
CA ILE A 3 41.95 -12.48 14.17
C ILE A 3 41.03 -13.37 15.01
N LYS A 4 40.36 -12.76 15.99
CA LYS A 4 39.27 -13.40 16.73
C LYS A 4 38.09 -13.58 15.78
N PHE A 5 37.65 -14.81 15.64
CA PHE A 5 36.39 -15.15 14.96
C PHE A 5 35.23 -14.53 15.76
N LEU A 6 34.52 -13.60 15.14
CA LEU A 6 33.19 -13.21 15.56
C LEU A 6 32.23 -14.13 14.82
N ALA A 7 31.76 -15.19 15.47
CA ALA A 7 30.61 -15.93 15.01
C ALA A 7 29.43 -14.97 15.07
N ALA A 8 29.11 -14.33 13.93
CA ALA A 8 27.86 -13.64 13.79
C ALA A 8 26.76 -14.71 13.71
N ALA A 9 26.17 -15.05 14.83
CA ALA A 9 24.83 -15.60 14.83
C ALA A 9 23.98 -14.59 14.05
N ILE A 10 23.36 -15.03 12.95
CA ILE A 10 22.18 -14.36 12.44
C ILE A 10 21.12 -14.62 13.48
N THR A 11 21.17 -13.87 14.55
CA THR A 11 20.01 -13.58 15.36
C THR A 11 19.04 -12.95 14.37
N LEU A 12 17.89 -13.62 14.14
CA LEU A 12 16.70 -13.00 13.65
C LEU A 12 16.76 -11.55 14.11
N LEU A 13 16.95 -10.61 13.19
CA LEU A 13 16.99 -9.20 13.50
C LEU A 13 15.54 -8.83 13.88
N LEU A 14 15.16 -9.18 15.10
CA LEU A 14 14.26 -8.35 15.86
C LEU A 14 15.04 -7.03 15.97
N LEU A 15 14.89 -6.18 14.94
CA LEU A 15 15.13 -4.77 15.13
C LEU A 15 14.37 -4.44 16.41
N LEU A 16 15.12 -4.06 17.43
CA LEU A 16 14.61 -3.50 18.65
C LEU A 16 13.70 -2.31 18.25
N ALA A 17 12.47 -2.63 17.86
CA ALA A 17 11.37 -1.74 18.06
C ALA A 17 11.38 -1.45 19.54
N GLY A 18 11.40 -0.21 19.95
CA GLY A 18 11.23 0.16 21.34
C GLY A 18 10.02 -0.59 21.91
N PRO A 19 9.90 -0.76 23.22
CA PRO A 19 8.83 -1.55 23.83
C PRO A 19 7.48 -1.09 23.27
N GLY A 20 6.82 -1.96 22.48
CA GLY A 20 5.46 -1.73 22.00
C GLY A 20 5.16 -1.99 20.51
N HIS A 21 6.13 -2.10 19.61
CA HIS A 21 5.84 -2.19 18.17
C HIS A 21 6.25 -3.56 17.59
N ALA A 22 5.39 -4.56 17.67
CA ALA A 22 5.62 -5.84 17.00
C ALA A 22 5.23 -5.72 15.53
N GLN A 23 6.21 -5.70 14.62
CA GLN A 23 6.03 -5.76 13.18
C GLN A 23 6.43 -7.13 12.66
N ILE A 24 5.51 -7.84 12.02
CA ILE A 24 5.68 -9.18 11.47
C ILE A 24 5.63 -9.08 9.96
N TYR A 25 6.78 -9.20 9.30
CA TYR A 25 6.80 -9.18 7.83
C TYR A 25 6.26 -10.48 7.24
N ASP A 26 5.50 -10.34 6.13
CA ASP A 26 5.14 -11.49 5.29
C ASP A 26 6.42 -12.15 4.78
N THR A 27 6.45 -13.48 4.82
CA THR A 27 7.63 -14.28 4.44
C THR A 27 7.79 -14.47 2.94
N ASN A 28 6.90 -13.91 2.12
CA ASN A 28 6.83 -14.15 0.67
C ASN A 28 7.86 -13.38 -0.15
N ASN A 29 8.78 -12.63 0.48
CA ASN A 29 9.78 -11.80 -0.19
C ASN A 29 9.17 -10.83 -1.22
N ASP A 30 8.07 -10.18 -0.83
CA ASP A 30 7.43 -9.17 -1.66
C ASP A 30 8.40 -8.04 -1.97
N GLU A 31 8.45 -7.62 -3.23
CA GLU A 31 9.36 -6.56 -3.67
C GLU A 31 8.60 -5.30 -4.06
N VAL A 32 9.13 -4.17 -3.63
CA VAL A 32 8.61 -2.83 -3.93
C VAL A 32 9.46 -2.18 -5.00
N HIS A 33 8.82 -1.69 -6.05
CA HIS A 33 9.46 -0.96 -7.15
C HIS A 33 8.76 0.38 -7.40
N THR A 34 9.50 1.34 -7.92
CA THR A 34 8.90 2.55 -8.50
C THR A 34 8.27 2.19 -9.84
N PHE A 35 6.95 2.26 -9.95
CA PHE A 35 6.21 1.97 -11.18
C PHE A 35 6.15 3.20 -12.10
N ALA A 36 5.85 4.38 -11.54
CA ALA A 36 5.80 5.65 -12.29
C ALA A 36 6.13 6.85 -11.40
N GLY A 37 6.64 7.92 -12.00
CA GLY A 37 7.02 9.14 -11.32
C GLY A 37 8.50 9.20 -10.94
N PHE A 38 9.17 10.32 -11.26
CA PHE A 38 10.60 10.47 -10.96
C PHE A 38 10.87 11.06 -9.56
N GLY A 39 9.83 11.47 -8.82
CA GLY A 39 9.91 11.83 -7.40
C GLY A 39 9.98 13.32 -7.08
N LEU A 40 10.10 14.20 -8.05
CA LEU A 40 9.93 15.63 -7.83
C LEU A 40 8.50 16.05 -8.22
N PRO A 41 7.89 17.00 -7.48
CA PRO A 41 6.54 17.43 -7.77
C PRO A 41 6.48 18.18 -9.12
N ALA A 42 5.77 17.60 -10.09
CA ALA A 42 5.54 18.17 -11.41
C ALA A 42 4.35 17.50 -12.10
N CYS A 43 3.90 18.03 -13.22
CA CYS A 43 2.87 17.46 -14.08
C CYS A 43 3.49 17.11 -15.42
N VAL A 44 4.02 15.90 -15.56
CA VAL A 44 4.63 15.42 -16.80
C VAL A 44 4.02 14.08 -17.20
N ASP A 45 3.46 14.03 -18.41
CA ASP A 45 3.09 12.76 -19.07
C ASP A 45 4.36 12.08 -19.60
N GLY A 46 4.40 10.75 -19.60
CA GLY A 46 5.58 10.00 -20.01
C GLY A 46 5.54 8.56 -19.52
N GLN A 47 6.59 7.78 -19.78
CA GLN A 47 6.65 6.37 -19.40
C GLN A 47 7.46 6.18 -18.13
N GLY A 48 6.88 5.48 -17.14
CA GLY A 48 7.56 5.08 -15.91
C GLY A 48 8.16 6.27 -15.17
N VAL A 49 9.44 6.19 -14.87
CA VAL A 49 10.18 7.23 -14.15
C VAL A 49 10.42 8.51 -14.96
N PHE A 50 10.05 8.55 -16.23
CA PHE A 50 10.08 9.79 -17.04
C PHE A 50 8.79 10.60 -16.94
N SER A 51 7.80 10.12 -16.17
CA SER A 51 6.61 10.88 -15.79
C SER A 51 6.80 11.60 -14.46
N ALA A 52 5.87 12.52 -14.13
CA ALA A 52 5.87 13.18 -12.84
C ALA A 52 4.46 13.41 -12.31
N PHE A 53 4.35 13.32 -10.99
CA PHE A 53 3.15 13.62 -10.21
C PHE A 53 3.46 14.69 -9.16
N SER A 54 2.43 15.29 -8.59
CA SER A 54 2.53 16.14 -7.40
C SER A 54 1.52 15.67 -6.36
N SER A 55 2.00 15.11 -5.27
CA SER A 55 1.18 14.56 -4.18
C SER A 55 0.07 13.62 -4.69
N PRO A 56 0.39 12.52 -5.43
CA PRO A 56 -0.61 11.55 -5.84
C PRO A 56 -1.26 10.94 -4.60
N SER A 57 -2.59 10.86 -4.55
CA SER A 57 -3.30 10.46 -3.33
C SER A 57 -4.12 9.16 -3.51
N GLN A 58 -5.21 9.18 -4.25
CA GLN A 58 -6.06 8.02 -4.46
C GLN A 58 -5.72 7.30 -5.77
N ILE A 59 -5.89 5.98 -5.77
CA ILE A 59 -5.60 5.15 -6.93
C ILE A 59 -6.61 4.00 -7.03
N VAL A 60 -7.16 3.81 -8.22
CA VAL A 60 -8.05 2.69 -8.56
C VAL A 60 -7.61 2.07 -9.89
N ALA A 61 -8.04 0.84 -10.17
CA ALA A 61 -7.70 0.12 -11.39
C ALA A 61 -8.95 -0.32 -12.17
N ASP A 62 -8.89 -0.25 -13.48
CA ASP A 62 -9.91 -0.87 -14.34
C ASP A 62 -9.60 -2.35 -14.61
N THR A 63 -10.54 -3.03 -15.28
CA THR A 63 -10.42 -4.46 -15.60
C THR A 63 -9.31 -4.77 -16.62
N ALA A 64 -8.84 -3.77 -17.36
CA ALA A 64 -7.72 -3.87 -18.31
C ALA A 64 -6.36 -3.64 -17.63
N GLY A 65 -6.36 -3.26 -16.36
CA GLY A 65 -5.14 -3.00 -15.58
C GLY A 65 -4.63 -1.57 -15.69
N ASN A 66 -5.38 -0.64 -16.30
CA ASN A 66 -5.03 0.76 -16.22
C ASN A 66 -5.31 1.27 -14.80
N LEU A 67 -4.39 2.06 -14.28
CA LEU A 67 -4.56 2.76 -13.02
C LEU A 67 -5.05 4.17 -13.27
N TYR A 68 -5.93 4.63 -12.39
CA TYR A 68 -6.39 6.02 -12.37
C TYR A 68 -5.99 6.64 -11.05
N VAL A 69 -5.23 7.72 -11.13
CA VAL A 69 -4.55 8.36 -9.99
C VAL A 69 -5.08 9.77 -9.82
N VAL A 70 -5.51 10.10 -8.61
CA VAL A 70 -5.72 11.49 -8.21
C VAL A 70 -4.36 12.14 -8.01
N ASP A 71 -3.93 12.96 -8.95
CA ASP A 71 -2.71 13.78 -8.92
C ASP A 71 -3.04 15.11 -8.24
N ASN A 72 -3.16 15.05 -6.90
CA ASN A 72 -3.83 16.05 -6.07
C ASN A 72 -3.19 17.44 -6.18
N GLY A 73 -1.86 17.52 -6.08
CA GLY A 73 -1.15 18.78 -6.20
C GLY A 73 -1.20 19.41 -7.59
N ASN A 74 -1.53 18.61 -8.62
CA ASN A 74 -1.74 19.08 -9.99
C ASN A 74 -3.23 19.29 -10.35
N ALA A 75 -4.16 18.93 -9.44
CA ALA A 75 -5.61 18.95 -9.67
C ALA A 75 -6.01 18.21 -10.96
N ARG A 76 -5.54 16.94 -11.10
CA ARG A 76 -5.75 16.09 -12.28
C ARG A 76 -6.08 14.67 -11.91
N ILE A 77 -6.77 13.96 -12.80
CA ILE A 77 -6.80 12.51 -12.84
C ILE A 77 -5.85 12.06 -13.93
N ARG A 78 -4.86 11.26 -13.53
CA ARG A 78 -3.88 10.67 -14.44
C ARG A 78 -4.22 9.21 -14.69
N LYS A 79 -4.10 8.77 -15.94
CA LYS A 79 -4.19 7.38 -16.33
C LYS A 79 -2.78 6.82 -16.49
N VAL A 80 -2.52 5.68 -15.85
CA VAL A 80 -1.25 4.94 -15.96
C VAL A 80 -1.58 3.58 -16.58
N ALA A 81 -1.09 3.32 -17.79
CA ALA A 81 -1.30 2.06 -18.48
C ALA A 81 -0.43 0.93 -17.85
N PRO A 82 -0.72 -0.36 -18.15
CA PRO A 82 0.07 -1.48 -17.64
C PRO A 82 1.56 -1.45 -17.99
N ASP A 83 1.94 -0.78 -19.06
CA ASP A 83 3.33 -0.52 -19.45
C ASP A 83 3.96 0.69 -18.76
N ALA A 84 3.30 1.24 -17.73
CA ALA A 84 3.66 2.44 -17.00
C ALA A 84 3.59 3.75 -17.81
N THR A 85 2.94 3.78 -18.98
CA THR A 85 2.69 5.03 -19.71
C THR A 85 1.67 5.89 -18.96
N VAL A 86 2.06 7.10 -18.58
CA VAL A 86 1.25 8.07 -17.85
C VAL A 86 0.71 9.13 -18.81
N THR A 87 -0.60 9.35 -18.74
CA THR A 87 -1.30 10.40 -19.52
C THR A 87 -2.28 11.15 -18.64
N THR A 88 -2.55 12.41 -18.96
CA THR A 88 -3.58 13.20 -18.28
C THR A 88 -4.95 12.86 -18.86
N LEU A 89 -5.86 12.32 -18.01
CA LEU A 89 -7.24 12.00 -18.43
C LEU A 89 -8.16 13.22 -18.28
N VAL A 90 -8.13 13.87 -17.12
CA VAL A 90 -9.00 15.00 -16.77
C VAL A 90 -8.24 16.01 -15.90
N GLY A 91 -8.60 17.28 -16.05
CA GLY A 91 -8.10 18.36 -15.19
C GLY A 91 -7.17 19.34 -15.90
N GLY A 92 -7.05 20.53 -15.33
CA GLY A 92 -6.22 21.62 -15.85
C GLY A 92 -6.98 22.67 -16.66
N GLY A 93 -8.29 22.48 -16.87
CA GLY A 93 -9.15 23.46 -17.56
C GLY A 93 -9.89 24.40 -16.62
N THR A 94 -11.01 24.93 -17.08
CA THR A 94 -11.80 25.96 -16.38
C THR A 94 -13.25 25.58 -16.13
N TYR A 95 -13.75 24.54 -16.78
CA TYR A 95 -15.16 24.11 -16.68
C TYR A 95 -15.35 23.04 -15.62
N LEU A 96 -16.53 22.98 -14.99
CA LEU A 96 -16.86 21.94 -14.00
C LEU A 96 -17.20 20.59 -14.66
N GLU A 97 -17.77 20.63 -15.87
CA GLU A 97 -18.19 19.47 -16.66
C GLU A 97 -17.62 19.58 -18.07
N GLY A 98 -17.56 18.45 -18.77
CA GLY A 98 -17.10 18.38 -20.15
C GLY A 98 -15.99 17.36 -20.37
N PHE A 99 -15.18 17.57 -21.42
CA PHE A 99 -14.14 16.61 -21.80
C PHE A 99 -12.75 16.97 -21.31
N GLY A 100 -12.11 15.98 -20.74
CA GLY A 100 -10.66 15.90 -20.55
C GLY A 100 -10.06 17.11 -19.85
N THR A 101 -9.05 17.67 -20.47
CA THR A 101 -8.29 18.79 -19.93
C THR A 101 -9.02 20.13 -19.95
N ASN A 102 -10.21 20.22 -20.54
CA ASN A 102 -11.06 21.42 -20.45
C ASN A 102 -11.75 21.54 -19.07
N VAL A 103 -11.82 20.44 -18.31
CA VAL A 103 -12.43 20.41 -16.99
C VAL A 103 -11.42 20.87 -15.93
N SER A 104 -11.91 21.64 -14.96
CA SER A 104 -11.11 22.04 -13.80
C SER A 104 -11.43 21.13 -12.61
N LEU A 105 -10.41 20.54 -12.00
CA LEU A 105 -10.48 19.91 -10.70
C LEU A 105 -9.84 20.78 -9.60
N ALA A 106 -9.42 22.00 -9.92
CA ALA A 106 -8.77 22.93 -9.00
C ALA A 106 -9.74 23.74 -8.13
N TRP A 107 -11.05 23.57 -8.29
CA TRP A 107 -12.07 24.30 -7.53
C TRP A 107 -12.18 23.82 -6.08
N SER A 108 -11.65 22.64 -5.81
CA SER A 108 -11.62 22.02 -4.49
C SER A 108 -10.55 20.92 -4.47
N THR A 109 -10.20 20.45 -3.27
CA THR A 109 -9.29 19.30 -3.15
C THR A 109 -9.99 18.03 -3.63
N PRO A 110 -9.46 17.32 -4.66
CA PRO A 110 -9.95 15.99 -5.01
C PRO A 110 -9.80 15.07 -3.79
N GLY A 111 -10.89 14.39 -3.42
CA GLY A 111 -10.95 13.46 -2.32
C GLY A 111 -10.93 11.99 -2.78
N ALA A 112 -11.92 11.20 -2.33
CA ALA A 112 -12.00 9.80 -2.67
C ALA A 112 -12.32 9.55 -4.14
N LEU A 113 -11.67 8.51 -4.68
CA LEU A 113 -11.88 7.99 -6.04
C LEU A 113 -12.34 6.54 -5.95
N ALA A 114 -13.36 6.18 -6.71
CA ALA A 114 -13.81 4.81 -6.92
C ALA A 114 -14.05 4.53 -8.40
N ILE A 115 -14.15 3.26 -8.76
CA ILE A 115 -14.45 2.82 -10.10
C ILE A 115 -15.61 1.83 -10.06
N ASP A 116 -16.59 1.97 -10.97
CA ASP A 116 -17.70 1.04 -11.07
C ASP A 116 -17.41 -0.10 -12.06
N HIS A 117 -18.34 -1.07 -12.17
CA HIS A 117 -18.18 -2.22 -13.06
C HIS A 117 -18.23 -1.89 -14.56
N ALA A 118 -18.65 -0.66 -14.92
CA ALA A 118 -18.58 -0.14 -16.28
C ALA A 118 -17.25 0.61 -16.55
N ASN A 119 -16.30 0.54 -15.61
CA ASN A 119 -15.04 1.30 -15.61
C ASN A 119 -15.25 2.83 -15.59
N GLN A 120 -16.40 3.31 -15.13
CA GLN A 120 -16.63 4.73 -14.89
C GLN A 120 -16.03 5.12 -13.55
N LEU A 121 -15.26 6.19 -13.53
CA LEU A 121 -14.68 6.73 -12.30
C LEU A 121 -15.70 7.61 -11.58
N TRP A 122 -15.66 7.56 -10.25
CA TRP A 122 -16.49 8.38 -9.37
C TRP A 122 -15.59 9.10 -8.38
N LEU A 123 -15.61 10.43 -8.40
CA LEU A 123 -14.72 11.30 -7.65
C LEU A 123 -15.52 12.20 -6.72
N VAL A 124 -15.17 12.19 -5.43
CA VAL A 124 -15.62 13.22 -4.49
C VAL A 124 -14.70 14.41 -4.58
N MET A 125 -15.25 15.60 -4.71
CA MET A 125 -14.51 16.83 -4.59
C MET A 125 -15.04 17.63 -3.39
N GLY A 126 -14.16 18.02 -2.48
CA GLY A 126 -14.49 18.89 -1.35
C GLY A 126 -14.74 20.32 -1.81
N GLY A 127 -15.83 20.96 -1.37
CA GLY A 127 -16.08 22.37 -1.66
C GLY A 127 -15.10 23.31 -0.96
N SER A 128 -14.68 24.36 -1.64
CA SER A 128 -13.98 25.48 -1.00
C SER A 128 -14.90 26.11 0.06
N TYR A 129 -14.37 26.27 1.29
CA TYR A 129 -15.11 26.84 2.44
C TYR A 129 -16.17 25.94 3.11
N GLY A 130 -16.05 24.60 3.04
CA GLY A 130 -16.74 23.69 3.98
C GLY A 130 -18.24 23.51 3.77
N SER A 131 -18.82 23.97 2.65
CA SER A 131 -20.26 24.01 2.52
C SER A 131 -20.87 22.90 1.68
N TYR A 132 -20.21 22.41 0.63
CA TYR A 132 -20.76 21.37 -0.24
C TYR A 132 -19.63 20.53 -0.86
N SER A 133 -19.79 19.21 -0.85
CA SER A 133 -18.97 18.31 -1.63
C SER A 133 -19.71 17.93 -2.91
N TYR A 134 -18.96 17.74 -3.98
CA TYR A 134 -19.47 17.34 -5.28
C TYR A 134 -19.12 15.87 -5.55
N LEU A 135 -20.06 15.14 -6.12
CA LEU A 135 -19.78 13.82 -6.70
C LEU A 135 -19.75 13.98 -8.21
N LEU A 136 -18.65 13.62 -8.82
CA LEU A 136 -18.45 13.61 -10.26
C LEU A 136 -18.38 12.17 -10.75
N SER A 137 -18.93 11.88 -11.92
CA SER A 137 -18.63 10.67 -12.67
C SER A 137 -17.80 11.02 -13.89
N ILE A 138 -16.79 10.20 -14.20
CA ILE A 138 -15.84 10.41 -15.28
C ILE A 138 -15.83 9.15 -16.14
N GLY A 139 -16.28 9.29 -17.39
CA GLY A 139 -16.26 8.19 -18.34
C GLY A 139 -14.83 7.81 -18.77
N THR A 140 -14.68 6.62 -19.32
CA THR A 140 -13.38 6.13 -19.85
C THR A 140 -12.81 7.01 -20.98
N ASN A 141 -13.67 7.80 -21.63
CA ASN A 141 -13.31 8.80 -22.63
C ASN A 141 -12.91 10.16 -22.02
N GLY A 142 -12.92 10.30 -20.69
CA GLY A 142 -12.62 11.53 -19.98
C GLY A 142 -13.78 12.53 -19.90
N TYR A 143 -15.02 12.15 -20.25
CA TYR A 143 -16.18 13.04 -20.09
C TYR A 143 -16.61 13.08 -18.61
N VAL A 144 -16.67 14.28 -18.04
CA VAL A 144 -17.01 14.54 -16.64
C VAL A 144 -18.46 15.02 -16.55
N THR A 145 -19.22 14.40 -15.65
CA THR A 145 -20.61 14.76 -15.35
C THR A 145 -20.78 14.99 -13.85
N LEU A 146 -21.41 16.08 -13.49
CA LEU A 146 -21.80 16.37 -12.09
C LEU A 146 -22.99 15.51 -11.68
N ARG A 147 -22.85 14.80 -10.56
CA ARG A 147 -23.86 13.88 -9.99
C ARG A 147 -24.47 14.44 -8.68
N ASN A 148 -24.81 15.72 -8.68
CA ASN A 148 -25.42 16.37 -7.52
C ASN A 148 -26.87 15.95 -7.35
N GLY A 149 -27.12 14.88 -6.62
CA GLY A 149 -28.47 14.44 -6.33
C GLY A 149 -28.57 13.84 -4.92
N GLY A 150 -29.00 14.64 -3.95
CA GLY A 150 -29.47 14.13 -2.67
C GLY A 150 -28.45 13.42 -1.76
N LEU A 151 -27.15 13.52 -2.06
CA LEU A 151 -26.10 12.91 -1.24
C LEU A 151 -25.97 13.68 0.08
N THR A 152 -26.45 13.08 1.16
CA THR A 152 -26.41 13.66 2.51
C THR A 152 -25.08 13.31 3.18
N ASN A 153 -24.51 14.26 3.90
CA ASN A 153 -23.26 14.07 4.68
C ASN A 153 -22.03 13.60 3.86
N LEU A 154 -22.05 13.80 2.54
CA LEU A 154 -20.86 13.60 1.72
C LEU A 154 -19.86 14.72 2.02
N THR A 155 -18.63 14.36 2.38
CA THR A 155 -17.54 15.29 2.67
C THR A 155 -16.33 14.98 1.80
N ALA A 156 -15.37 15.88 1.72
CA ALA A 156 -14.11 15.65 1.02
C ALA A 156 -13.32 14.44 1.56
N THR A 157 -13.54 14.10 2.82
CA THR A 157 -12.90 12.95 3.49
C THR A 157 -13.72 11.67 3.42
N SER A 158 -14.89 11.67 2.74
CA SER A 158 -15.70 10.47 2.54
C SER A 158 -14.91 9.49 1.64
N SER A 159 -14.86 8.21 2.04
CA SER A 159 -14.35 7.14 1.20
C SER A 159 -15.46 6.55 0.35
N LEU A 160 -15.12 5.98 -0.79
CA LEU A 160 -16.05 5.40 -1.76
C LEU A 160 -15.67 3.95 -2.09
N CYS A 161 -16.67 3.07 -2.23
CA CYS A 161 -16.50 1.78 -2.91
C CYS A 161 -17.81 1.34 -3.55
N PHE A 162 -17.77 0.38 -4.50
CA PHE A 162 -18.94 -0.19 -5.17
C PHE A 162 -19.14 -1.65 -4.78
N ASP A 163 -20.40 -2.10 -4.69
CA ASP A 163 -20.73 -3.53 -4.68
C ASP A 163 -20.90 -4.08 -6.11
N SER A 164 -21.11 -5.40 -6.22
CA SER A 164 -21.29 -6.09 -7.51
C SER A 164 -22.55 -5.63 -8.28
N ALA A 165 -23.51 -5.04 -7.59
CA ALA A 165 -24.73 -4.49 -8.16
C ALA A 165 -24.61 -3.01 -8.58
N ASN A 166 -23.39 -2.44 -8.53
CA ASN A 166 -23.13 -1.01 -8.81
C ASN A 166 -23.82 -0.05 -7.85
N ASN A 167 -24.08 -0.44 -6.60
CA ASN A 167 -24.42 0.55 -5.59
C ASN A 167 -23.10 1.16 -5.07
N LEU A 168 -23.11 2.48 -4.93
CA LEU A 168 -22.01 3.23 -4.34
C LEU A 168 -22.19 3.31 -2.82
N TYR A 169 -21.18 2.92 -2.08
CA TYR A 169 -21.12 3.13 -0.64
C TYR A 169 -20.17 4.27 -0.31
N TYR A 170 -20.55 5.08 0.66
CA TYR A 170 -19.72 6.16 1.15
C TYR A 170 -19.84 6.37 2.66
N SER A 171 -18.77 6.81 3.28
CA SER A 171 -18.75 7.22 4.69
C SER A 171 -19.19 8.68 4.82
N GLY A 172 -19.94 9.00 5.89
CA GLY A 172 -20.36 10.36 6.16
C GLY A 172 -20.80 10.54 7.61
N GLY A 173 -20.14 11.42 8.35
CA GLY A 173 -20.34 11.51 9.79
C GLY A 173 -19.99 10.18 10.47
N ASN A 174 -20.91 9.63 11.29
CA ASN A 174 -20.74 8.33 11.96
C ASN A 174 -21.59 7.24 11.29
N ARG A 175 -21.71 7.27 9.95
CA ARG A 175 -22.55 6.35 9.16
C ARG A 175 -21.88 5.91 7.89
N ILE A 176 -22.37 4.77 7.39
CA ILE A 176 -22.15 4.31 6.02
C ILE A 176 -23.47 4.46 5.27
N TYR A 177 -23.42 5.09 4.10
CA TYR A 177 -24.57 5.31 3.21
C TYR A 177 -24.41 4.44 1.97
N ARG A 178 -25.54 4.02 1.41
CA ARG A 178 -25.64 3.40 0.08
C ARG A 178 -26.37 4.34 -0.86
N TYR A 179 -25.79 4.62 -1.99
CA TYR A 179 -26.36 5.37 -3.09
C TYR A 179 -26.51 4.47 -4.30
N ASN A 180 -27.71 4.43 -4.88
CA ASN A 180 -27.94 3.72 -6.14
C ASN A 180 -27.88 4.72 -7.30
N PRO A 181 -26.87 4.66 -8.18
CA PRO A 181 -26.70 5.62 -9.25
C PRO A 181 -27.83 5.61 -10.30
N ALA A 182 -28.50 4.46 -10.48
CA ALA A 182 -29.58 4.33 -11.46
C ALA A 182 -30.88 4.99 -11.02
N SER A 183 -31.20 4.93 -9.72
CA SER A 183 -32.44 5.51 -9.16
C SER A 183 -32.22 6.85 -8.45
N GLY A 184 -30.98 7.22 -8.15
CA GLY A 184 -30.64 8.38 -7.32
C GLY A 184 -30.97 8.23 -5.83
N LEU A 185 -31.37 7.03 -5.38
CA LEU A 185 -31.79 6.80 -4.00
C LEU A 185 -30.58 6.69 -3.07
N VAL A 186 -30.61 7.45 -1.96
CA VAL A 186 -29.65 7.39 -0.86
C VAL A 186 -30.33 6.80 0.38
N GLN A 187 -29.66 5.86 1.03
CA GLN A 187 -30.12 5.23 2.27
C GLN A 187 -28.96 5.12 3.26
N ALA A 188 -29.27 5.32 4.57
CA ALA A 188 -28.35 4.91 5.62
C ALA A 188 -28.26 3.38 5.64
N PHE A 189 -27.05 2.84 5.47
CA PHE A 189 -26.80 1.40 5.37
C PHE A 189 -26.39 0.80 6.72
N ALA A 190 -25.47 1.47 7.43
CA ALA A 190 -25.03 1.07 8.75
C ALA A 190 -24.61 2.29 9.58
N GLY A 191 -24.73 2.19 10.92
CA GLY A 191 -24.41 3.27 11.85
C GLY A 191 -25.60 4.14 12.21
N ASN A 192 -25.83 4.37 13.51
CA ASN A 192 -26.95 5.17 14.04
C ASN A 192 -26.70 6.68 14.01
N GLY A 193 -25.48 7.11 13.59
CA GLY A 193 -25.07 8.52 13.53
C GLY A 193 -24.46 9.07 14.82
N VAL A 194 -24.52 8.32 15.90
CA VAL A 194 -23.84 8.66 17.16
C VAL A 194 -22.47 7.99 17.17
N ALA A 195 -21.44 8.72 17.62
CA ALA A 195 -20.09 8.15 17.79
C ALA A 195 -20.13 6.98 18.77
N GLY A 196 -19.59 5.84 18.37
CA GLY A 196 -19.57 4.64 19.21
C GLY A 196 -18.91 3.46 18.49
N ASN A 197 -18.77 2.34 19.21
CA ASN A 197 -18.17 1.11 18.71
C ASN A 197 -19.08 -0.08 19.00
N PHE A 198 -20.28 -0.09 18.40
CA PHE A 198 -21.25 -1.17 18.59
C PHE A 198 -21.36 -2.02 17.34
N ASP A 199 -21.08 -3.32 17.50
CA ASP A 199 -21.44 -4.35 16.53
C ASP A 199 -22.95 -4.64 16.62
N GLY A 200 -23.55 -5.14 15.55
CA GLY A 200 -24.97 -5.42 15.49
C GLY A 200 -25.50 -5.43 14.05
N GLN A 201 -26.78 -5.13 13.86
CA GLN A 201 -27.43 -5.19 12.56
C GLN A 201 -28.06 -3.85 12.17
N GLY A 202 -27.74 -3.42 10.92
CA GLY A 202 -28.34 -2.28 10.25
C GLY A 202 -27.99 -0.92 10.84
N ALA A 203 -28.67 0.10 10.35
CA ALA A 203 -28.37 1.49 10.67
C ALA A 203 -28.82 1.94 12.07
N VAL A 204 -29.60 1.13 12.80
CA VAL A 204 -30.15 1.51 14.10
C VAL A 204 -29.31 0.97 15.26
N PHE A 205 -28.87 -0.28 15.15
CA PHE A 205 -28.22 -1.01 16.24
C PHE A 205 -26.70 -1.01 16.18
N THR A 206 -26.11 -0.33 15.19
CA THR A 206 -24.66 -0.25 15.01
C THR A 206 -24.16 1.17 15.20
N ALA A 207 -22.92 1.33 15.61
CA ALA A 207 -22.29 2.64 15.73
C ALA A 207 -20.85 2.60 15.25
N PHE A 208 -20.44 3.69 14.61
CA PHE A 208 -19.08 3.99 14.18
C PHE A 208 -18.63 5.30 14.80
N TYR A 209 -17.33 5.54 14.78
CA TYR A 209 -16.78 6.83 15.13
C TYR A 209 -15.82 7.30 14.05
N ASN A 210 -16.30 8.23 13.21
CA ASN A 210 -15.55 8.80 12.10
C ASN A 210 -15.00 7.75 11.10
N PRO A 211 -15.86 6.89 10.51
CA PRO A 211 -15.42 5.91 9.52
C PRO A 211 -14.78 6.61 8.31
N ALA A 212 -13.55 6.21 7.93
CA ALA A 212 -12.73 6.96 6.99
C ALA A 212 -12.44 6.22 5.68
N ALA A 213 -11.98 4.96 5.70
CA ALA A 213 -11.70 4.19 4.50
C ALA A 213 -12.69 3.04 4.32
N LEU A 214 -13.07 2.77 3.06
CA LEU A 214 -14.00 1.71 2.67
C LEU A 214 -13.39 0.84 1.58
N ALA A 215 -13.70 -0.46 1.63
CA ALA A 215 -13.47 -1.40 0.54
C ALA A 215 -14.63 -2.41 0.48
N SER A 216 -14.83 -3.03 -0.67
CA SER A 216 -15.74 -4.16 -0.87
C SER A 216 -14.98 -5.39 -1.35
N ASP A 217 -15.46 -6.59 -1.03
CA ASP A 217 -14.96 -7.83 -1.61
C ASP A 217 -15.92 -8.39 -2.67
N GLN A 218 -15.53 -9.51 -3.29
CA GLN A 218 -16.36 -10.17 -4.32
C GLN A 218 -17.65 -10.81 -3.77
N ALA A 219 -17.77 -10.95 -2.45
CA ALA A 219 -18.97 -11.41 -1.78
C ALA A 219 -19.84 -10.26 -1.27
N ASP A 220 -19.54 -9.00 -1.72
CA ASP A 220 -20.21 -7.77 -1.34
C ASP A 220 -20.17 -7.47 0.18
N ASN A 221 -19.20 -7.99 0.91
CA ASN A 221 -18.93 -7.48 2.24
C ASN A 221 -18.22 -6.14 2.12
N LEU A 222 -18.59 -5.20 2.97
CA LEU A 222 -17.89 -3.92 3.10
C LEU A 222 -16.91 -4.01 4.28
N TYR A 223 -15.70 -3.52 4.04
CA TYR A 223 -14.69 -3.31 5.08
C TYR A 223 -14.59 -1.82 5.36
N VAL A 224 -14.57 -1.48 6.63
CA VAL A 224 -14.60 -0.09 7.10
C VAL A 224 -13.44 0.14 8.05
N TRP A 225 -12.62 1.12 7.78
CA TRP A 225 -11.72 1.67 8.78
C TRP A 225 -12.50 2.64 9.65
N ASP A 226 -12.82 2.22 10.87
CA ASP A 226 -13.51 3.00 11.90
C ASP A 226 -12.48 3.81 12.69
N SER A 227 -12.07 4.96 12.12
CA SER A 227 -10.84 5.66 12.49
C SER A 227 -10.85 6.21 13.93
N GLY A 228 -11.99 6.69 14.40
CA GLY A 228 -12.13 7.17 15.77
C GLY A 228 -12.08 6.07 16.82
N ASN A 229 -12.35 4.81 16.41
CA ASN A 229 -12.25 3.64 17.27
C ASN A 229 -10.92 2.86 17.07
N GLY A 230 -10.17 3.14 16.00
CA GLY A 230 -8.94 2.40 15.69
C GLY A 230 -9.19 0.94 15.32
N THR A 231 -10.34 0.63 14.69
CA THR A 231 -10.76 -0.74 14.38
C THR A 231 -11.10 -0.94 12.91
N VAL A 232 -10.87 -2.15 12.41
CA VAL A 232 -11.36 -2.59 11.10
C VAL A 232 -12.65 -3.36 11.31
N ARG A 233 -13.73 -2.89 10.70
CA ARG A 233 -15.07 -3.47 10.79
C ARG A 233 -15.48 -4.09 9.46
N ARG A 234 -16.31 -5.14 9.50
CA ARG A 234 -16.97 -5.73 8.34
C ARG A 234 -18.47 -5.55 8.44
N ILE A 235 -19.10 -5.23 7.32
CA ILE A 235 -20.56 -5.20 7.16
C ILE A 235 -20.89 -6.25 6.10
N ASP A 236 -21.64 -7.27 6.45
CA ASP A 236 -22.07 -8.31 5.51
C ASP A 236 -23.32 -7.87 4.72
N GLN A 237 -23.76 -8.70 3.75
CA GLN A 237 -24.96 -8.43 2.94
C GLN A 237 -26.26 -8.35 3.78
N GLY A 238 -26.28 -8.98 4.95
CA GLY A 238 -27.38 -8.88 5.92
C GLY A 238 -27.30 -7.62 6.77
N GLN A 239 -26.35 -6.71 6.49
CA GLN A 239 -26.06 -5.51 7.25
C GLN A 239 -25.59 -5.80 8.69
N ASN A 240 -25.06 -7.00 8.96
CA ASN A 240 -24.42 -7.29 10.23
C ASN A 240 -23.03 -6.68 10.28
N VAL A 241 -22.79 -5.84 11.28
CA VAL A 241 -21.48 -5.22 11.53
C VAL A 241 -20.74 -6.05 12.57
N SER A 242 -19.50 -6.38 12.28
CA SER A 242 -18.59 -7.08 13.21
C SER A 242 -17.19 -6.45 13.18
N THR A 243 -16.56 -6.38 14.35
CA THR A 243 -15.17 -5.95 14.50
C THR A 243 -14.24 -7.11 14.12
N LEU A 244 -13.32 -6.89 13.16
CA LEU A 244 -12.37 -7.89 12.69
C LEU A 244 -11.01 -7.76 13.37
N ALA A 245 -10.50 -6.53 13.48
CA ALA A 245 -9.17 -6.27 14.03
C ALA A 245 -9.13 -4.87 14.64
N GLY A 246 -8.13 -4.63 15.48
CA GLY A 246 -7.94 -3.37 16.16
C GLY A 246 -8.45 -3.39 17.60
N LEU A 247 -7.87 -2.53 18.42
CA LEU A 247 -8.24 -2.34 19.82
C LEU A 247 -8.54 -0.85 20.05
N PRO A 248 -9.76 -0.50 20.44
CA PRO A 248 -10.11 0.89 20.73
C PRO A 248 -9.19 1.51 21.78
N GLY A 249 -8.69 2.72 21.48
CA GLY A 249 -7.79 3.44 22.39
C GLY A 249 -6.35 2.93 22.41
N ALA A 250 -5.96 2.01 21.50
CA ALA A 250 -4.56 1.60 21.36
C ALA A 250 -3.70 2.77 20.86
N TYR A 251 -2.54 2.97 21.50
CA TYR A 251 -1.58 4.03 21.16
C TYR A 251 -0.41 3.54 20.29
N GLU A 252 -0.40 2.26 19.94
CA GLU A 252 0.67 1.62 19.20
C GLU A 252 0.15 0.96 17.93
N THR A 253 1.04 0.74 16.95
CA THR A 253 0.76 -0.06 15.77
C THR A 253 1.49 -1.39 15.90
N THR A 254 0.74 -2.50 15.89
CA THR A 254 1.29 -3.85 16.00
C THR A 254 0.65 -4.78 14.97
N ASP A 255 1.40 -5.74 14.47
CA ASP A 255 0.88 -6.88 13.73
C ASP A 255 0.38 -7.96 14.70
N GLY A 256 -0.53 -8.81 14.23
CA GLY A 256 -1.13 -9.87 15.05
C GLY A 256 -2.48 -10.31 14.54
N GLN A 257 -3.18 -11.14 15.30
CA GLN A 257 -4.51 -11.64 14.94
C GLN A 257 -5.61 -10.87 15.68
N GLY A 258 -6.62 -10.44 14.93
CA GLY A 258 -7.81 -9.79 15.48
C GLY A 258 -7.46 -8.55 16.31
N THR A 259 -7.90 -8.49 17.56
CA THR A 259 -7.65 -7.37 18.46
C THR A 259 -6.20 -7.24 18.94
N ASN A 260 -5.34 -8.23 18.68
CA ASN A 260 -3.90 -8.12 18.93
C ASN A 260 -3.19 -7.26 17.86
N ALA A 261 -3.79 -7.10 16.68
CA ALA A 261 -3.34 -6.12 15.72
C ALA A 261 -3.89 -4.73 16.10
N THR A 262 -3.05 -3.70 16.06
CA THR A 262 -3.45 -2.33 16.38
C THR A 262 -3.01 -1.35 15.29
N PHE A 263 -3.60 -0.16 15.23
CA PHE A 263 -3.51 0.75 14.09
C PHE A 263 -3.35 2.22 14.51
N ALA A 264 -2.53 2.52 15.50
CA ALA A 264 -2.33 3.90 15.98
C ALA A 264 -1.77 4.84 14.89
N ALA A 265 -1.03 4.31 13.91
CA ALA A 265 -0.56 5.08 12.75
C ALA A 265 -1.69 5.50 11.78
N GLY A 266 -2.92 5.00 11.99
CA GLY A 266 -4.04 5.23 11.09
C GLY A 266 -3.98 4.39 9.81
N ILE A 267 -5.10 4.36 9.10
CA ILE A 267 -5.23 3.72 7.78
C ILE A 267 -5.79 4.76 6.81
N ASN A 268 -5.09 4.97 5.71
CA ASN A 268 -5.46 5.95 4.68
C ASN A 268 -6.30 5.31 3.57
N ALA A 269 -6.05 4.04 3.24
CA ALA A 269 -6.82 3.31 2.24
C ALA A 269 -7.01 1.84 2.60
N LEU A 270 -8.13 1.30 2.15
CA LEU A 270 -8.47 -0.12 2.16
C LEU A 270 -8.77 -0.59 0.74
N PHE A 271 -8.35 -1.79 0.39
CA PHE A 271 -8.76 -2.48 -0.84
C PHE A 271 -8.60 -3.99 -0.67
N THR A 272 -9.27 -4.76 -1.50
CA THR A 272 -9.26 -6.23 -1.43
C THR A 272 -8.65 -6.84 -2.69
N ASP A 273 -8.14 -8.07 -2.58
CA ASP A 273 -7.83 -8.92 -3.72
C ASP A 273 -8.98 -9.90 -4.02
N ARG A 274 -8.80 -10.70 -5.08
CA ARG A 274 -9.78 -11.72 -5.47
C ARG A 274 -9.83 -12.92 -4.52
N ALA A 275 -8.84 -13.09 -3.65
CA ALA A 275 -8.79 -14.15 -2.65
C ALA A 275 -9.47 -13.74 -1.33
N GLY A 276 -9.95 -12.50 -1.23
CA GLY A 276 -10.61 -11.94 -0.04
C GLY A 276 -9.65 -11.44 1.02
N ASN A 277 -8.37 -11.26 0.70
CA ASN A 277 -7.46 -10.55 1.60
C ASN A 277 -7.76 -9.05 1.57
N LEU A 278 -7.70 -8.42 2.73
CA LEU A 278 -7.81 -6.97 2.87
C LEU A 278 -6.41 -6.36 3.01
N TYR A 279 -6.14 -5.35 2.22
CA TYR A 279 -4.91 -4.57 2.28
C TYR A 279 -5.18 -3.21 2.92
N LEU A 280 -4.25 -2.80 3.77
CA LEU A 280 -4.35 -1.61 4.60
C LEU A 280 -3.11 -0.74 4.34
N VAL A 281 -3.32 0.45 3.77
CA VAL A 281 -2.24 1.42 3.54
C VAL A 281 -2.23 2.41 4.68
N SER A 282 -1.09 2.55 5.32
CA SER A 282 -0.79 3.65 6.24
C SER A 282 0.33 4.53 5.66
N GLY A 283 0.60 5.67 6.25
CA GLY A 283 1.58 6.62 5.69
C GLY A 283 3.00 6.06 5.48
N SER A 284 3.39 5.02 6.22
CA SER A 284 4.75 4.45 6.18
C SER A 284 4.82 2.98 5.81
N CYS A 285 3.69 2.26 5.70
CA CYS A 285 3.69 0.84 5.37
C CYS A 285 2.38 0.36 4.74
N VAL A 286 2.45 -0.81 4.12
CA VAL A 286 1.32 -1.57 3.59
C VAL A 286 1.22 -2.87 4.37
N ARG A 287 0.02 -3.17 4.89
CA ARG A 287 -0.30 -4.35 5.67
C ARG A 287 -1.35 -5.19 4.95
N LYS A 288 -1.40 -6.48 5.28
CA LYS A 288 -2.38 -7.43 4.76
C LYS A 288 -3.11 -8.07 5.94
N MET A 289 -4.41 -8.19 5.84
CA MET A 289 -5.23 -9.00 6.73
C MET A 289 -5.85 -10.16 5.94
N ASP A 290 -5.63 -11.38 6.39
CA ASP A 290 -6.21 -12.57 5.79
C ASP A 290 -7.64 -12.87 6.32
N ALA A 291 -8.28 -13.91 5.78
CA ALA A 291 -9.62 -14.34 6.20
C ALA A 291 -9.69 -14.82 7.67
N GLN A 292 -8.58 -15.18 8.28
CA GLN A 292 -8.45 -15.55 9.69
C GLN A 292 -8.13 -14.34 10.58
N THR A 293 -8.20 -13.12 10.02
CA THR A 293 -7.88 -11.85 10.68
C THR A 293 -6.42 -11.71 11.14
N ASN A 294 -5.49 -12.49 10.57
CA ASN A 294 -4.06 -12.26 10.80
C ASN A 294 -3.63 -11.02 10.02
N VAL A 295 -3.06 -10.05 10.71
CA VAL A 295 -2.51 -8.83 10.14
C VAL A 295 -0.99 -8.90 10.15
N VAL A 296 -0.38 -8.77 8.97
CA VAL A 296 1.08 -8.76 8.78
C VAL A 296 1.49 -7.59 7.91
N THR A 297 2.72 -7.13 8.05
CA THR A 297 3.29 -6.08 7.20
C THR A 297 3.86 -6.69 5.92
N LEU A 298 3.45 -6.19 4.77
CA LEU A 298 4.02 -6.55 3.46
C LEU A 298 5.25 -5.72 3.14
N ALA A 299 5.14 -4.41 3.32
CA ALA A 299 6.21 -3.48 2.93
C ALA A 299 6.19 -2.22 3.79
N GLY A 300 7.36 -1.61 3.97
CA GLY A 300 7.54 -0.43 4.80
C GLY A 300 7.84 -0.76 6.26
N THR A 301 8.00 0.26 7.08
CA THR A 301 8.29 0.13 8.51
C THR A 301 7.46 1.14 9.29
N PHE A 302 6.87 0.73 10.40
CA PHE A 302 6.04 1.61 11.23
C PHE A 302 6.80 2.87 11.62
N TYR A 303 6.16 4.03 11.38
CA TYR A 303 6.65 5.37 11.71
C TYR A 303 7.98 5.79 11.04
N GLN A 304 8.51 4.99 10.11
CA GLN A 304 9.73 5.35 9.36
C GLN A 304 9.35 5.79 7.94
N VAL A 305 9.41 7.07 7.72
CA VAL A 305 9.09 7.69 6.43
C VAL A 305 10.36 7.99 5.65
N ALA A 306 10.43 7.51 4.41
CA ALA A 306 11.53 7.76 3.48
C ALA A 306 11.13 7.30 2.05
N PHE A 307 12.09 7.29 1.15
CA PHE A 307 12.01 6.60 -0.14
C PHE A 307 13.05 5.49 -0.19
N ALA A 308 12.59 4.24 -0.40
CA ALA A 308 13.44 3.11 -0.77
C ALA A 308 12.61 2.08 -1.54
N ASP A 309 13.15 1.59 -2.65
CA ASP A 309 12.71 0.38 -3.36
C ASP A 309 13.42 -0.86 -2.80
N GLY A 310 12.96 -2.05 -3.16
CA GLY A 310 13.57 -3.34 -2.80
C GLY A 310 12.65 -4.23 -1.96
N PRO A 311 13.20 -5.23 -1.26
CA PRO A 311 12.42 -6.14 -0.40
C PRO A 311 11.52 -5.38 0.57
N GLY A 312 10.32 -5.90 0.83
CA GLY A 312 9.29 -5.20 1.61
C GLY A 312 9.80 -4.65 2.95
N TYR A 313 10.62 -5.41 3.68
CA TYR A 313 11.20 -4.99 4.96
C TYR A 313 12.25 -3.87 4.85
N LEU A 314 12.85 -3.66 3.65
CA LEU A 314 13.77 -2.56 3.36
C LEU A 314 13.08 -1.39 2.67
N ALA A 315 11.95 -1.64 2.03
CA ALA A 315 11.20 -0.58 1.37
C ALA A 315 10.76 0.50 2.34
N ARG A 316 10.65 1.73 1.85
CA ARG A 316 10.16 2.88 2.63
C ARG A 316 9.17 3.67 1.80
N PHE A 317 8.14 4.14 2.48
CA PHE A 317 7.12 5.04 1.95
C PHE A 317 7.13 6.35 2.72
N TYR A 318 6.61 7.40 2.11
CA TYR A 318 6.42 8.68 2.78
C TYR A 318 5.01 9.21 2.51
N ASN A 319 4.16 9.11 3.54
CA ASN A 319 2.76 9.51 3.51
C ASN A 319 1.97 8.82 2.38
N ALA A 320 2.06 7.49 2.28
CA ALA A 320 1.26 6.73 1.33
C ALA A 320 -0.23 6.90 1.66
N GLU A 321 -1.05 7.31 0.69
CA GLU A 321 -2.47 7.65 0.92
C GLU A 321 -3.45 6.73 0.21
N GLY A 322 -3.11 6.19 -0.94
CA GLY A 322 -3.99 5.36 -1.75
C GLY A 322 -3.37 4.06 -2.17
N GLY A 323 -4.20 3.09 -2.49
CA GLY A 323 -3.74 1.81 -3.04
C GLY A 323 -4.85 1.05 -3.74
N CYS A 324 -4.47 0.15 -4.63
CA CYS A 324 -5.37 -0.80 -5.27
C CYS A 324 -4.64 -2.10 -5.61
N PHE A 325 -5.43 -3.16 -5.81
CA PHE A 325 -4.95 -4.43 -6.32
C PHE A 325 -5.32 -4.56 -7.81
N SER A 326 -4.35 -4.85 -8.66
CA SER A 326 -4.57 -5.05 -10.09
C SER A 326 -3.57 -6.05 -10.66
N GLN A 327 -4.04 -6.96 -11.49
CA GLN A 327 -3.19 -7.93 -12.23
C GLN A 327 -2.18 -8.69 -11.36
N GLY A 328 -2.57 -9.05 -10.12
CA GLY A 328 -1.72 -9.80 -9.20
C GLY A 328 -0.68 -8.95 -8.45
N GLN A 329 -0.74 -7.63 -8.57
CA GLN A 329 0.14 -6.68 -7.89
C GLN A 329 -0.65 -5.67 -7.08
N ILE A 330 -0.01 -5.10 -6.07
CA ILE A 330 -0.51 -3.94 -5.34
C ILE A 330 0.15 -2.68 -5.93
N PHE A 331 -0.64 -1.65 -6.13
CA PHE A 331 -0.13 -0.32 -6.47
C PHE A 331 -0.46 0.65 -5.35
N VAL A 332 0.51 1.53 -5.02
CA VAL A 332 0.44 2.46 -3.90
C VAL A 332 0.79 3.86 -4.38
N ALA A 333 -0.04 4.83 -4.05
CA ALA A 333 0.28 6.24 -4.19
C ALA A 333 1.18 6.68 -3.03
N ASP A 334 2.47 6.78 -3.29
CA ASP A 334 3.51 7.20 -2.34
C ASP A 334 3.63 8.73 -2.36
N THR A 335 2.66 9.38 -1.73
CA THR A 335 2.23 10.75 -1.91
C THR A 335 3.36 11.76 -1.76
N SER A 336 4.06 11.75 -0.64
CA SER A 336 5.15 12.70 -0.39
C SER A 336 6.44 12.38 -1.16
N ASN A 337 6.55 11.15 -1.70
CA ASN A 337 7.61 10.78 -2.65
C ASN A 337 7.24 11.06 -4.12
N ASN A 338 6.03 11.56 -4.40
CA ASN A 338 5.52 11.90 -5.74
C ASN A 338 5.66 10.74 -6.74
N ARG A 339 5.34 9.51 -6.30
CA ARG A 339 5.48 8.27 -7.07
C ARG A 339 4.28 7.36 -6.94
N ILE A 340 4.12 6.51 -7.94
CA ILE A 340 3.32 5.30 -7.85
C ILE A 340 4.27 4.14 -7.69
N ARG A 341 4.08 3.36 -6.62
CA ARG A 341 4.89 2.19 -6.31
C ARG A 341 4.10 0.92 -6.61
N SER A 342 4.78 -0.11 -7.07
CA SER A 342 4.19 -1.46 -7.20
C SER A 342 4.79 -2.39 -6.15
N ILE A 343 3.99 -3.30 -5.61
CA ILE A 343 4.43 -4.40 -4.75
C ILE A 343 4.07 -5.69 -5.47
N SER A 344 5.08 -6.44 -5.87
CA SER A 344 4.91 -7.74 -6.50
C SER A 344 4.68 -8.77 -5.41
N LEU A 345 3.49 -9.38 -5.40
CA LEU A 345 3.18 -10.48 -4.49
C LEU A 345 3.76 -11.78 -5.07
N ASN A 346 4.79 -12.30 -4.44
CA ASN A 346 5.39 -13.58 -4.85
C ASN A 346 4.46 -14.73 -4.46
N ALA A 347 3.65 -15.20 -5.40
CA ALA A 347 2.69 -16.30 -5.22
C ALA A 347 3.33 -17.68 -4.99
N THR A 348 4.63 -17.78 -4.83
CA THR A 348 5.39 -19.04 -4.75
C THR A 348 5.97 -19.36 -3.37
N ALA A 349 5.40 -18.85 -2.28
CA ALA A 349 5.57 -19.57 -1.04
C ALA A 349 4.57 -20.75 -1.03
N GLN A 350 4.91 -21.83 -1.69
CA GLN A 350 4.40 -23.11 -1.24
C GLN A 350 4.61 -23.16 0.27
N VAL A 351 3.58 -23.49 1.04
CA VAL A 351 3.73 -23.91 2.42
C VAL A 351 4.69 -25.09 2.39
N VAL A 352 5.98 -24.80 2.40
CA VAL A 352 6.98 -25.79 2.76
C VAL A 352 6.67 -26.05 4.22
N SER A 353 6.15 -27.24 4.53
CA SER A 353 6.16 -27.78 5.90
C SER A 353 7.42 -27.31 6.60
N PRO A 354 7.39 -26.92 7.87
CA PRO A 354 8.56 -26.38 8.53
C PRO A 354 9.71 -27.34 8.30
N ALA A 355 10.50 -27.04 7.26
CA ALA A 355 11.78 -27.70 7.08
C ALA A 355 12.53 -27.40 8.36
N ALA A 356 12.96 -28.41 9.03
CA ALA A 356 13.80 -28.29 10.22
C ALA A 356 14.85 -27.25 9.89
N LEU A 357 14.88 -26.14 10.64
CA LEU A 357 15.82 -25.06 10.48
C LEU A 357 17.21 -25.65 10.78
N GLN A 358 17.88 -26.14 9.76
CA GLN A 358 19.28 -26.45 9.88
C GLN A 358 20.03 -25.12 9.84
N LEU A 359 20.44 -24.64 11.00
CA LEU A 359 21.38 -23.53 11.15
C LEU A 359 22.73 -23.98 10.59
N ASN A 360 22.90 -23.80 9.29
CA ASN A 360 24.22 -23.88 8.69
C ASN A 360 24.89 -22.52 8.87
N THR A 361 25.93 -22.46 9.68
CA THR A 361 26.78 -21.28 9.80
C THR A 361 27.63 -21.14 8.55
N TYR A 362 27.26 -20.23 7.65
CA TYR A 362 28.09 -19.87 6.51
C TYR A 362 28.99 -18.68 6.87
N PRO A 363 30.29 -18.70 6.54
CA PRO A 363 31.14 -17.54 6.74
C PRO A 363 30.73 -16.42 5.80
N GLY A 364 30.34 -15.29 6.36
CA GLY A 364 30.10 -14.04 5.62
C GLY A 364 31.36 -13.17 5.63
N LEU A 365 31.72 -12.65 4.44
CA LEU A 365 32.84 -11.74 4.26
C LEU A 365 32.32 -10.36 3.88
N GLN A 366 32.69 -9.37 4.66
CA GLN A 366 32.47 -7.97 4.28
C GLN A 366 33.66 -7.49 3.43
N ILE A 367 33.38 -7.16 2.17
CA ILE A 367 34.38 -6.71 1.22
C ILE A 367 34.26 -5.20 1.06
N THR A 368 35.33 -4.49 1.40
CA THR A 368 35.44 -3.05 1.17
C THR A 368 36.42 -2.83 0.01
N GLY A 369 35.97 -2.13 -1.02
CA GLY A 369 36.78 -1.90 -2.21
C GLY A 369 36.21 -0.84 -3.14
N THR A 370 36.78 -0.69 -4.32
CA THR A 370 36.33 0.25 -5.34
C THR A 370 35.11 -0.32 -6.07
N VAL A 371 33.98 0.39 -6.02
CA VAL A 371 32.76 0.02 -6.76
C VAL A 371 33.03 0.05 -8.28
N GLY A 372 32.47 -0.92 -9.00
CA GLY A 372 32.69 -1.10 -10.44
C GLY A 372 33.95 -1.92 -10.80
N ARG A 373 34.69 -2.40 -9.81
CA ARG A 373 35.84 -3.29 -10.02
C ARG A 373 35.51 -4.73 -9.68
N THR A 374 36.18 -5.67 -10.34
CA THR A 374 36.03 -7.11 -10.11
C THR A 374 37.10 -7.59 -9.13
N TYR A 375 36.65 -8.31 -8.11
CA TYR A 375 37.52 -8.95 -7.10
C TYR A 375 37.38 -10.46 -7.19
N GLN A 376 38.50 -11.17 -7.16
CA GLN A 376 38.54 -12.61 -7.02
C GLN A 376 38.58 -12.96 -5.52
N ILE A 377 37.62 -13.71 -5.05
CA ILE A 377 37.64 -14.29 -3.70
C ILE A 377 38.42 -15.59 -3.74
N GLN A 378 39.43 -15.69 -2.90
CA GLN A 378 40.27 -16.86 -2.77
C GLN A 378 40.17 -17.41 -1.35
N ALA A 379 40.25 -18.71 -1.20
CA ALA A 379 40.25 -19.40 0.08
C ALA A 379 41.54 -20.23 0.26
N SER A 380 41.93 -20.38 1.52
CA SER A 380 43.07 -21.19 1.92
C SER A 380 42.77 -21.93 3.24
N PRO A 381 43.14 -23.18 3.41
CA PRO A 381 43.05 -23.89 4.69
C PRO A 381 44.16 -23.52 5.68
N ASP A 382 45.30 -23.01 5.19
CA ASP A 382 46.55 -22.87 5.93
C ASP A 382 47.29 -21.54 5.75
N LEU A 383 46.67 -20.58 5.00
CA LEU A 383 47.24 -19.28 4.60
C LEU A 383 48.44 -19.36 3.62
N ASN A 384 48.84 -20.55 3.16
CA ASN A 384 49.96 -20.73 2.25
C ASN A 384 49.46 -20.93 0.79
N ALA A 385 48.58 -21.89 0.58
CA ALA A 385 48.01 -22.17 -0.72
C ALA A 385 46.63 -21.53 -0.88
N TRP A 386 46.47 -20.66 -1.89
CA TRP A 386 45.23 -19.93 -2.14
C TRP A 386 44.56 -20.42 -3.43
N ALA A 387 43.33 -20.87 -3.32
CA ALA A 387 42.51 -21.29 -4.46
C ALA A 387 41.39 -20.30 -4.74
N PRO A 388 41.05 -19.99 -5.99
CA PRO A 388 39.95 -19.13 -6.32
C PRO A 388 38.61 -19.82 -5.98
N VAL A 389 37.71 -19.07 -5.35
CA VAL A 389 36.36 -19.53 -5.02
C VAL A 389 35.33 -18.93 -6.00
N THR A 390 35.40 -17.62 -6.20
CA THR A 390 34.51 -16.89 -7.13
C THR A 390 35.12 -15.54 -7.51
N SER A 391 34.54 -14.91 -8.53
CA SER A 391 34.83 -13.51 -8.89
C SER A 391 33.57 -12.68 -8.75
N LEU A 392 33.67 -11.51 -8.13
CA LEU A 392 32.59 -10.60 -7.83
C LEU A 392 32.85 -9.23 -8.46
N LEU A 393 31.88 -8.71 -9.19
CA LEU A 393 31.80 -7.28 -9.50
C LEU A 393 31.29 -6.54 -8.27
N LEU A 394 32.06 -5.62 -7.70
CA LEU A 394 31.64 -4.88 -6.52
C LEU A 394 30.61 -3.81 -6.92
N THR A 395 29.35 -4.03 -6.60
CA THR A 395 28.23 -3.11 -6.90
C THR A 395 27.97 -2.10 -5.81
N SER A 396 28.46 -2.38 -4.59
CA SER A 396 28.42 -1.49 -3.42
C SER A 396 29.68 -1.68 -2.55
N SER A 397 29.99 -0.73 -1.70
CA SER A 397 31.07 -0.86 -0.71
C SER A 397 30.61 -0.25 0.63
N PRO A 398 30.54 -1.06 1.70
CA PRO A 398 30.91 -2.48 1.77
C PRO A 398 29.90 -3.41 1.07
N PHE A 399 30.38 -4.56 0.61
CA PHE A 399 29.58 -5.64 0.00
C PHE A 399 29.68 -6.89 0.87
N LEU A 400 28.53 -7.53 1.19
CA LEU A 400 28.50 -8.78 1.94
C LEU A 400 28.45 -9.96 0.98
N TRP A 401 29.48 -10.80 0.98
CA TRP A 401 29.52 -12.06 0.26
C TRP A 401 29.45 -13.24 1.25
N ILE A 402 28.67 -14.26 0.95
CA ILE A 402 28.49 -15.45 1.79
C ILE A 402 28.98 -16.68 1.02
N ASP A 403 29.93 -17.43 1.61
CA ASP A 403 30.34 -18.73 1.08
C ASP A 403 29.25 -19.77 1.38
N GLN A 404 28.57 -20.24 0.34
CA GLN A 404 27.49 -21.23 0.45
C GLN A 404 27.99 -22.68 0.59
N ASN A 405 29.31 -22.92 0.56
CA ASN A 405 29.85 -24.25 0.75
C ASN A 405 30.09 -24.53 2.24
N PRO A 406 29.49 -25.59 2.81
CA PRO A 406 29.71 -25.94 4.22
C PRO A 406 31.20 -26.23 4.47
N VAL A 407 31.73 -25.61 5.52
CA VAL A 407 33.15 -25.71 5.87
C VAL A 407 33.36 -26.85 6.84
N SER A 408 34.12 -27.85 6.43
CA SER A 408 34.74 -28.81 7.35
C SER A 408 36.19 -28.38 7.59
N GLY A 409 36.44 -27.66 8.69
CA GLY A 409 37.80 -27.21 9.08
C GLY A 409 38.00 -25.68 8.99
N ALA A 410 39.19 -25.21 9.32
CA ALA A 410 39.57 -23.81 9.26
C ALA A 410 39.69 -23.38 7.78
N LYS A 411 39.08 -22.25 7.42
CA LYS A 411 39.12 -21.68 6.06
C LYS A 411 39.40 -20.18 6.17
N TYR A 412 40.39 -19.72 5.47
CA TYR A 412 40.76 -18.32 5.40
C TYR A 412 40.35 -17.76 4.03
N TYR A 413 40.03 -16.49 3.97
CA TYR A 413 39.62 -15.84 2.73
C TYR A 413 40.39 -14.55 2.49
N ARG A 414 40.59 -14.21 1.23
CA ARG A 414 41.04 -12.91 0.77
C ARG A 414 40.33 -12.48 -0.50
N ALA A 415 40.22 -11.18 -0.71
CA ALA A 415 39.77 -10.60 -1.95
C ALA A 415 40.96 -9.98 -2.70
N VAL A 416 41.15 -10.35 -3.95
CA VAL A 416 42.22 -9.84 -4.81
C VAL A 416 41.60 -9.08 -5.98
N LEU A 417 42.00 -7.81 -6.13
CA LEU A 417 41.56 -7.01 -7.28
C LEU A 417 42.07 -7.62 -8.57
N LEU A 418 41.19 -7.88 -9.52
CA LEU A 418 41.56 -8.28 -10.87
C LEU A 418 41.93 -7.06 -11.74
N PRO A 419 42.89 -7.19 -12.64
CA PRO A 419 43.35 -6.10 -13.49
C PRO A 419 42.27 -5.41 -14.31
#